data_a33dde993be051dd23191b3f6ad93132
#
_entry.id   a33dde993be051dd23191b3f6ad93132
#
_cell.length_a   1.000
_cell.length_b   1.000
_cell.length_c   1.000
_cell.angle_alpha   90.00
_cell.angle_beta   90.00
_cell.angle_gamma   90.00
#
_symmetry.space_group_name_H-M   'P 1'
#
loop_
_entity.id
_entity.type
_entity.pdbx_description
1 polymer ?
#
loop_
_entity_poly.entity_id
_entity_poly.type
_entity_poly.pdbx_seq_one_letter_code
_entity_poly.pdbx_strand_id
1 'polypeptide(L)'
;ETGLPALLGNDANLMGLGETMYGAGQGATHVVFLTVGTGIGGAVVIDGKLFNGYANRGTELGHVPLIANGEPCACGSVGCLEHYASTSALVRRFSQRIIDAGISYPDEEINGELIVRLYKQGDPIAKISLEEHCDFLGHGIAGFINIFSPQKIVIGGGLSEAGDFYIQKVSKKA
;
A
#
# COMPACT_ATOMS: atom_id res chain seq x y z
N GLU A 1 26.40 9.27 -20.02
CA GLU A 1 26.37 7.97 -20.72
C GLU A 1 27.53 7.13 -20.18
N THR A 2 27.21 6.05 -19.48
CA THR A 2 28.17 5.30 -18.66
C THR A 2 28.77 4.09 -19.40
N GLY A 3 28.20 3.70 -20.57
CA GLY A 3 28.57 2.47 -21.28
C GLY A 3 28.18 1.17 -20.55
N LEU A 4 27.47 1.26 -19.42
CA LEU A 4 27.01 0.10 -18.68
C LEU A 4 25.70 -0.45 -19.26
N PRO A 5 25.45 -1.78 -19.20
CA PRO A 5 24.17 -2.36 -19.59
C PRO A 5 23.08 -1.84 -18.63
N ALA A 6 21.94 -1.41 -19.19
CA ALA A 6 20.78 -0.97 -18.44
C ALA A 6 19.57 -1.81 -18.82
N LEU A 7 18.78 -2.17 -17.80
CA LEU A 7 17.51 -2.87 -17.94
C LEU A 7 16.40 -2.00 -17.36
N LEU A 8 15.27 -1.93 -18.04
CA LEU A 8 14.08 -1.26 -17.55
C LEU A 8 13.13 -2.30 -16.93
N GLY A 9 12.53 -1.94 -15.81
CA GLY A 9 11.51 -2.74 -15.15
C GLY A 9 10.45 -1.85 -14.51
N ASN A 10 9.32 -2.43 -14.14
CA ASN A 10 8.33 -1.75 -13.31
C ASN A 10 8.95 -1.42 -11.94
N ASP A 11 8.70 -0.22 -11.41
CA ASP A 11 9.29 0.29 -10.19
C ASP A 11 8.93 -0.58 -8.97
N ALA A 12 7.66 -0.94 -8.78
CA ALA A 12 7.23 -1.80 -7.68
C ALA A 12 7.85 -3.20 -7.77
N ASN A 13 8.00 -3.75 -8.97
CA ASN A 13 8.66 -5.03 -9.19
C ASN A 13 10.14 -4.97 -8.79
N LEU A 14 10.83 -3.91 -9.18
CA LEU A 14 12.25 -3.74 -8.83
C LEU A 14 12.44 -3.50 -7.33
N MET A 15 11.56 -2.71 -6.70
CA MET A 15 11.55 -2.52 -5.25
C MET A 15 11.31 -3.85 -4.52
N GLY A 16 10.29 -4.63 -4.91
CA GLY A 16 9.98 -5.91 -4.31
C GLY A 16 11.12 -6.94 -4.46
N LEU A 17 11.79 -6.94 -5.61
CA LEU A 17 12.97 -7.77 -5.81
C LEU A 17 14.13 -7.33 -4.90
N GLY A 18 14.38 -6.04 -4.81
CA GLY A 18 15.39 -5.46 -3.92
C GLY A 18 15.14 -5.82 -2.45
N GLU A 19 13.90 -5.68 -1.99
CA GLU A 19 13.49 -6.06 -0.64
C GLU A 19 13.64 -7.57 -0.37
N THR A 20 13.39 -8.41 -1.36
CA THR A 20 13.56 -9.85 -1.23
C THR A 20 15.04 -10.25 -1.17
N MET A 21 15.90 -9.57 -1.92
CA MET A 21 17.34 -9.89 -1.97
C MET A 21 18.13 -9.27 -0.81
N TYR A 22 17.80 -8.04 -0.40
CA TYR A 22 18.64 -7.24 0.49
C TYR A 22 17.89 -6.60 1.66
N GLY A 23 16.56 -6.64 1.69
CA GLY A 23 15.71 -5.97 2.66
C GLY A 23 14.90 -6.92 3.54
N ALA A 24 13.68 -6.50 3.89
CA ALA A 24 12.79 -7.20 4.81
C ALA A 24 12.32 -8.58 4.32
N GLY A 25 12.37 -8.82 3.01
CA GLY A 25 12.04 -10.11 2.38
C GLY A 25 13.18 -11.14 2.44
N GLN A 26 14.39 -10.76 2.85
CA GLN A 26 15.57 -11.61 2.80
C GLN A 26 15.35 -12.95 3.52
N GLY A 27 15.83 -14.03 2.90
CA GLY A 27 15.69 -15.40 3.40
C GLY A 27 14.36 -16.08 3.09
N ALA A 28 13.41 -15.39 2.48
CA ALA A 28 12.16 -15.97 1.99
C ALA A 28 12.19 -16.20 0.48
N THR A 29 11.53 -17.26 0.02
CA THR A 29 11.40 -17.59 -1.41
C THR A 29 10.02 -17.24 -1.98
N HIS A 30 9.04 -17.01 -1.10
CA HIS A 30 7.68 -16.60 -1.45
C HIS A 30 7.35 -15.31 -0.69
N VAL A 31 7.34 -14.19 -1.41
CA VAL A 31 7.14 -12.86 -0.83
C VAL A 31 6.11 -12.10 -1.64
N VAL A 32 5.18 -11.45 -0.97
CA VAL A 32 4.35 -10.42 -1.55
C VAL A 32 4.84 -9.07 -1.03
N PHE A 33 5.18 -8.17 -1.94
CA PHE A 33 5.58 -6.81 -1.65
C PHE A 33 4.48 -5.85 -2.08
N LEU A 34 4.18 -4.88 -1.23
CA LEU A 34 3.27 -3.77 -1.50
C LEU A 34 3.99 -2.45 -1.23
N THR A 35 3.96 -1.52 -2.17
CA THR A 35 4.34 -0.13 -1.92
C THR A 35 3.08 0.71 -1.75
N VAL A 36 2.91 1.35 -0.57
CA VAL A 36 1.74 2.16 -0.21
C VAL A 36 2.16 3.63 -0.19
N GLY A 37 1.84 4.30 -1.28
CA GLY A 37 2.16 5.71 -1.52
C GLY A 37 0.97 6.45 -2.13
N THR A 38 1.21 7.31 -3.10
CA THR A 38 0.17 7.98 -3.90
C THR A 38 -0.81 6.97 -4.48
N GLY A 39 -0.29 5.82 -4.94
CA GLY A 39 -1.05 4.64 -5.33
C GLY A 39 -0.62 3.42 -4.52
N ILE A 40 -1.01 2.23 -4.99
CA ILE A 40 -0.54 0.94 -4.48
C ILE A 40 0.09 0.16 -5.61
N GLY A 41 1.41 0.00 -5.56
CA GLY A 41 2.13 -0.95 -6.41
C GLY A 41 2.33 -2.28 -5.71
N GLY A 42 2.65 -3.33 -6.48
CA GLY A 42 2.89 -4.65 -5.93
C GLY A 42 3.92 -5.45 -6.70
N ALA A 43 4.54 -6.39 -6.00
CA ALA A 43 5.39 -7.42 -6.58
C ALA A 43 5.15 -8.75 -5.88
N VAL A 44 5.29 -9.84 -6.62
CA VAL A 44 5.18 -11.19 -6.08
C VAL A 44 6.44 -11.97 -6.47
N VAL A 45 7.06 -12.56 -5.48
CA VAL A 45 8.20 -13.47 -5.65
C VAL A 45 7.75 -14.88 -5.32
N ILE A 46 7.99 -15.82 -6.24
CA ILE A 46 7.67 -17.25 -6.11
C ILE A 46 8.94 -18.04 -6.43
N ASP A 47 9.32 -18.98 -5.56
CA ASP A 47 10.55 -19.76 -5.68
C ASP A 47 11.81 -18.88 -5.87
N GLY A 48 11.84 -17.74 -5.18
CA GLY A 48 12.94 -16.77 -5.26
C GLY A 48 13.02 -15.98 -6.58
N LYS A 49 12.00 -16.06 -7.42
CA LYS A 49 11.93 -15.38 -8.71
C LYS A 49 10.73 -14.44 -8.77
N LEU A 50 10.95 -13.27 -9.37
CA LEU A 50 9.86 -12.31 -9.60
C LEU A 50 8.81 -12.91 -10.55
N PHE A 51 7.56 -12.90 -10.11
CA PHE A 51 6.43 -13.31 -10.92
C PHE A 51 5.86 -12.13 -11.69
N ASN A 52 6.15 -12.06 -12.97
CA ASN A 52 5.74 -10.93 -13.83
C ASN A 52 4.43 -11.17 -14.59
N GLY A 53 3.87 -12.38 -14.51
CA GLY A 53 2.72 -12.75 -15.35
C GLY A 53 3.03 -12.79 -16.85
N TYR A 54 1.99 -12.97 -17.65
CA TYR A 54 2.13 -12.94 -19.12
C TYR A 54 2.51 -11.55 -19.61
N ALA A 55 3.52 -11.47 -20.45
CA ALA A 55 4.03 -10.23 -21.06
C ALA A 55 4.38 -9.11 -20.04
N ASN A 56 4.84 -9.49 -18.85
CA ASN A 56 5.19 -8.57 -17.76
C ASN A 56 4.02 -7.64 -17.32
N ARG A 57 2.79 -8.13 -17.36
CA ARG A 57 1.58 -7.38 -17.00
C ARG A 57 0.90 -7.91 -15.73
N GLY A 58 1.55 -8.79 -14.99
CA GLY A 58 1.04 -9.33 -13.73
C GLY A 58 1.37 -8.46 -12.54
N THR A 59 0.84 -8.87 -11.40
CA THR A 59 1.12 -8.28 -10.07
C THR A 59 0.66 -6.83 -9.84
N GLU A 60 -0.36 -6.41 -10.59
CA GLU A 60 -1.04 -5.13 -10.37
C GLU A 60 -1.95 -5.19 -9.12
N LEU A 61 -1.32 -5.39 -7.95
CA LEU A 61 -2.01 -5.72 -6.71
C LEU A 61 -2.92 -4.58 -6.20
N GLY A 62 -2.56 -3.33 -6.51
CA GLY A 62 -3.39 -2.16 -6.19
C GLY A 62 -4.71 -2.13 -6.97
N HIS A 63 -4.78 -2.81 -8.12
CA HIS A 63 -5.97 -2.83 -8.95
C HIS A 63 -6.86 -4.06 -8.74
N VAL A 64 -6.55 -4.91 -7.75
CA VAL A 64 -7.46 -5.98 -7.34
C VAL A 64 -8.72 -5.36 -6.74
N PRO A 65 -9.93 -5.72 -7.23
CA PRO A 65 -11.17 -5.19 -6.67
C PRO A 65 -11.37 -5.62 -5.22
N LEU A 66 -11.50 -4.64 -4.32
CA LEU A 66 -11.79 -4.83 -2.90
C LEU A 66 -13.29 -4.67 -2.62
N ILE A 67 -13.94 -3.71 -3.28
CA ILE A 67 -15.34 -3.38 -3.07
C ILE A 67 -16.12 -3.61 -4.36
N ALA A 68 -17.08 -4.53 -4.34
CA ALA A 68 -17.99 -4.74 -5.46
C ALA A 68 -18.82 -3.48 -5.71
N ASN A 69 -18.89 -3.05 -6.98
CA ASN A 69 -19.55 -1.81 -7.37
C ASN A 69 -19.04 -0.55 -6.66
N GLY A 70 -17.76 -0.56 -6.26
CA GLY A 70 -17.11 0.56 -5.60
C GLY A 70 -16.74 1.72 -6.55
N GLU A 71 -15.85 2.59 -6.09
CA GLU A 71 -15.42 3.79 -6.84
C GLU A 71 -14.76 3.42 -8.18
N PRO A 72 -14.99 4.20 -9.26
CA PRO A 72 -14.31 4.01 -10.54
C PRO A 72 -12.78 4.14 -10.37
N CYS A 73 -12.04 3.32 -11.08
CA CYS A 73 -10.58 3.35 -11.10
C CYS A 73 -10.05 3.75 -12.47
N ALA A 74 -8.92 4.45 -12.51
CA ALA A 74 -8.25 4.85 -13.75
C ALA A 74 -7.82 3.66 -14.63
N CYS A 75 -7.69 2.45 -14.05
CA CYS A 75 -7.42 1.23 -14.81
C CYS A 75 -8.61 0.72 -15.64
N GLY A 76 -9.77 1.35 -15.53
CA GLY A 76 -11.02 0.96 -16.21
C GLY A 76 -11.92 0.01 -15.41
N SER A 77 -11.48 -0.43 -14.22
CA SER A 77 -12.27 -1.24 -13.28
C SER A 77 -12.96 -0.37 -12.22
N VAL A 78 -13.64 -0.99 -11.27
CA VAL A 78 -14.26 -0.33 -10.10
C VAL A 78 -13.84 -1.04 -8.81
N GLY A 79 -13.80 -0.29 -7.72
CA GLY A 79 -13.58 -0.85 -6.38
C GLY A 79 -12.16 -1.33 -6.11
N CYS A 80 -11.15 -0.88 -6.87
CA CYS A 80 -9.76 -1.28 -6.70
C CYS A 80 -9.21 -0.94 -5.30
N LEU A 81 -8.39 -1.82 -4.74
CA LEU A 81 -7.73 -1.65 -3.44
C LEU A 81 -7.06 -0.26 -3.29
N GLU A 82 -6.39 0.22 -4.32
CA GLU A 82 -5.71 1.50 -4.33
C GLU A 82 -6.63 2.67 -3.97
N HIS A 83 -7.89 2.67 -4.45
CA HIS A 83 -8.86 3.72 -4.15
C HIS A 83 -9.24 3.81 -2.67
N TYR A 84 -9.02 2.74 -1.91
CA TYR A 84 -9.38 2.65 -0.49
C TYR A 84 -8.18 2.63 0.43
N ALA A 85 -7.05 2.06 0.00
CA ALA A 85 -5.91 1.80 0.85
C ALA A 85 -4.60 2.48 0.42
N SER A 86 -4.62 3.41 -0.56
CA SER A 86 -3.46 4.26 -0.83
C SER A 86 -3.35 5.41 0.18
N THR A 87 -2.19 6.05 0.26
CA THR A 87 -2.00 7.28 1.04
C THR A 87 -2.90 8.40 0.51
N SER A 88 -3.05 8.53 -0.82
CA SER A 88 -3.97 9.51 -1.41
C SER A 88 -5.42 9.26 -0.99
N ALA A 89 -5.85 8.01 -0.90
CA ALA A 89 -7.18 7.66 -0.43
C ALA A 89 -7.36 8.00 1.06
N LEU A 90 -6.35 7.77 1.89
CA LEU A 90 -6.36 8.18 3.30
C LEU A 90 -6.49 9.70 3.44
N VAL A 91 -5.66 10.46 2.72
CA VAL A 91 -5.68 11.93 2.72
C VAL A 91 -7.04 12.45 2.26
N ARG A 92 -7.59 11.93 1.17
CA ARG A 92 -8.92 12.31 0.65
C ARG A 92 -10.02 12.13 1.71
N ARG A 93 -10.08 10.96 2.36
CA ARG A 93 -11.09 10.69 3.39
C ARG A 93 -10.91 11.53 4.64
N PHE A 94 -9.67 11.72 5.09
CA PHE A 94 -9.37 12.61 6.20
C PHE A 94 -9.80 14.06 5.88
N SER A 95 -9.43 14.58 4.69
CA SER A 95 -9.79 15.92 4.25
C SER A 95 -11.31 16.13 4.22
N GLN A 96 -12.06 15.15 3.71
CA GLN A 96 -13.52 15.24 3.70
C GLN A 96 -14.09 15.31 5.13
N ARG A 97 -13.58 14.47 6.02
CA ARG A 97 -14.04 14.43 7.44
C ARG A 97 -13.78 15.72 8.20
N ILE A 98 -12.64 16.35 8.00
CA ILE A 98 -12.33 17.64 8.66
C ILE A 98 -13.22 18.75 8.10
N ILE A 99 -13.50 18.77 6.80
CA ILE A 99 -14.44 19.71 6.18
C ILE A 99 -15.84 19.52 6.78
N ASP A 100 -16.33 18.29 6.82
CA ASP A 100 -17.67 17.97 7.38
C ASP A 100 -17.77 18.33 8.86
N ALA A 101 -16.68 18.27 9.60
CA ALA A 101 -16.58 18.65 11.01
C ALA A 101 -16.36 20.16 11.24
N GLY A 102 -16.14 20.95 10.18
CA GLY A 102 -15.81 22.37 10.29
C GLY A 102 -14.43 22.64 10.92
N ILE A 103 -13.50 21.68 10.81
CA ILE A 103 -12.14 21.76 11.35
C ILE A 103 -11.17 22.12 10.22
N SER A 104 -10.15 22.90 10.53
CA SER A 104 -9.08 23.24 9.58
C SER A 104 -7.72 23.20 10.27
N TYR A 105 -6.68 22.94 9.48
CA TYR A 105 -5.28 23.01 9.89
C TYR A 105 -4.57 24.02 8.96
N PRO A 106 -4.75 25.34 9.19
CA PRO A 106 -4.44 26.39 8.21
C PRO A 106 -2.95 26.49 7.87
N ASP A 107 -2.07 26.09 8.76
CA ASP A 107 -0.62 26.22 8.58
C ASP A 107 0.05 24.88 8.15
N GLU A 108 -0.76 23.87 7.78
CA GLU A 108 -0.24 22.54 7.50
C GLU A 108 -0.80 21.97 6.19
N GLU A 109 0.09 21.36 5.41
CA GLU A 109 -0.31 20.54 4.28
C GLU A 109 -0.90 19.22 4.76
N ILE A 110 -2.11 18.90 4.29
CA ILE A 110 -2.75 17.63 4.63
C ILE A 110 -2.14 16.51 3.82
N ASN A 111 -1.34 15.69 4.48
CA ASN A 111 -0.64 14.54 3.92
C ASN A 111 -0.64 13.36 4.90
N GLY A 112 -0.06 12.23 4.49
CA GLY A 112 -0.02 11.02 5.33
C GLY A 112 0.75 11.21 6.63
N GLU A 113 1.82 12.01 6.63
CA GLU A 113 2.64 12.29 7.80
C GLU A 113 1.86 13.10 8.85
N LEU A 114 1.15 14.14 8.42
CA LEU A 114 0.26 14.91 9.30
C LEU A 114 -0.78 13.99 9.96
N ILE A 115 -1.43 13.14 9.19
CA ILE A 115 -2.48 12.25 9.71
C ILE A 115 -1.90 11.28 10.75
N VAL A 116 -0.73 10.70 10.50
CA VAL A 116 -0.04 9.83 11.46
C VAL A 116 0.35 10.59 12.72
N ARG A 117 0.84 11.81 12.61
CA ARG A 117 1.18 12.66 13.75
C ARG A 117 -0.05 13.00 14.59
N LEU A 118 -1.14 13.41 13.97
CA LEU A 118 -2.41 13.70 14.64
C LEU A 118 -2.99 12.45 15.31
N TYR A 119 -2.89 11.29 14.64
CA TYR A 119 -3.26 10.01 15.23
C TYR A 119 -2.50 9.74 16.54
N LYS A 120 -1.17 9.94 16.55
CA LYS A 120 -0.33 9.77 17.75
C LYS A 120 -0.67 10.77 18.86
N GLN A 121 -1.22 11.92 18.52
CA GLN A 121 -1.70 12.94 19.45
C GLN A 121 -3.12 12.67 19.98
N GLY A 122 -3.79 11.63 19.46
CA GLY A 122 -5.13 11.24 19.90
C GLY A 122 -6.27 11.94 19.16
N ASP A 123 -6.00 12.61 18.03
CA ASP A 123 -7.03 13.25 17.22
C ASP A 123 -8.08 12.21 16.76
N PRO A 124 -9.38 12.43 17.02
CA PRO A 124 -10.42 11.45 16.74
C PRO A 124 -10.64 11.23 15.25
N ILE A 125 -10.49 12.27 14.41
CA ILE A 125 -10.72 12.16 12.96
C ILE A 125 -9.55 11.42 12.31
N ALA A 126 -8.32 11.73 12.73
CA ALA A 126 -7.13 11.00 12.28
C ALA A 126 -7.20 9.53 12.70
N LYS A 127 -7.71 9.24 13.91
CA LYS A 127 -7.88 7.88 14.42
C LYS A 127 -8.84 7.09 13.53
N ILE A 128 -10.05 7.59 13.28
CA ILE A 128 -11.05 6.93 12.45
C ILE A 128 -10.50 6.72 11.02
N SER A 129 -9.84 7.74 10.46
CA SER A 129 -9.34 7.69 9.09
C SER A 129 -8.21 6.68 8.91
N LEU A 130 -7.27 6.61 9.86
CA LEU A 130 -6.15 5.68 9.80
C LEU A 130 -6.60 4.24 10.10
N GLU A 131 -7.54 4.05 11.04
CA GLU A 131 -8.08 2.72 11.34
C GLU A 131 -8.82 2.14 10.12
N GLU A 132 -9.67 2.92 9.46
CA GLU A 132 -10.34 2.50 8.23
C GLU A 132 -9.36 2.20 7.10
N HIS A 133 -8.30 3.01 6.95
CA HIS A 133 -7.23 2.74 5.99
C HIS A 133 -6.56 1.38 6.27
N CYS A 134 -6.24 1.10 7.54
CA CYS A 134 -5.66 -0.19 7.94
C CYS A 134 -6.62 -1.36 7.69
N ASP A 135 -7.93 -1.15 7.87
CA ASP A 135 -8.93 -2.16 7.57
C ASP A 135 -8.95 -2.52 6.08
N PHE A 136 -8.99 -1.53 5.20
CA PHE A 136 -8.97 -1.76 3.75
C PHE A 136 -7.68 -2.45 3.30
N LEU A 137 -6.53 -1.97 3.77
CA LEU A 137 -5.24 -2.56 3.41
C LEU A 137 -5.12 -4.00 3.92
N GLY A 138 -5.52 -4.25 5.16
CA GLY A 138 -5.52 -5.59 5.76
C GLY A 138 -6.41 -6.57 5.00
N HIS A 139 -7.63 -6.16 4.61
CA HIS A 139 -8.50 -7.01 3.80
C HIS A 139 -7.90 -7.33 2.42
N GLY A 140 -7.26 -6.36 1.76
CA GLY A 140 -6.52 -6.63 0.52
C GLY A 140 -5.40 -7.64 0.73
N ILE A 141 -4.62 -7.48 1.79
CA ILE A 141 -3.53 -8.39 2.16
C ILE A 141 -4.06 -9.80 2.46
N ALA A 142 -5.18 -9.92 3.19
CA ALA A 142 -5.83 -11.21 3.43
C ALA A 142 -6.14 -11.95 2.12
N GLY A 143 -6.61 -11.23 1.10
CA GLY A 143 -6.80 -11.78 -0.24
C GLY A 143 -5.49 -12.31 -0.84
N PHE A 144 -4.40 -11.55 -0.74
CA PHE A 144 -3.09 -11.99 -1.26
C PHE A 144 -2.51 -13.18 -0.50
N ILE A 145 -2.72 -13.25 0.83
CA ILE A 145 -2.34 -14.41 1.64
C ILE A 145 -3.05 -15.67 1.12
N ASN A 146 -4.36 -15.57 0.87
CA ASN A 146 -5.14 -16.71 0.39
C ASN A 146 -4.76 -17.16 -1.04
N ILE A 147 -4.31 -16.23 -1.90
CA ILE A 147 -3.93 -16.53 -3.29
C ILE A 147 -2.52 -17.09 -3.37
N PHE A 148 -1.55 -16.45 -2.69
CA PHE A 148 -0.13 -16.71 -2.88
C PHE A 148 0.50 -17.53 -1.75
N SER A 149 -0.17 -17.63 -0.59
CA SER A 149 0.39 -18.28 0.62
C SER A 149 1.86 -17.90 0.89
N PRO A 150 2.19 -16.59 0.96
CA PRO A 150 3.56 -16.15 1.05
C PRO A 150 4.17 -16.43 2.43
N GLN A 151 5.50 -16.59 2.48
CA GLN A 151 6.24 -16.66 3.75
C GLN A 151 6.31 -15.28 4.42
N LYS A 152 6.33 -14.21 3.61
CA LYS A 152 6.39 -12.83 4.10
C LYS A 152 5.51 -11.91 3.25
N ILE A 153 4.87 -10.95 3.92
CA ILE A 153 4.31 -9.75 3.31
C ILE A 153 5.23 -8.59 3.70
N VAL A 154 5.71 -7.86 2.71
CA VAL A 154 6.55 -6.67 2.93
C VAL A 154 5.76 -5.44 2.49
N ILE A 155 5.62 -4.47 3.38
CA ILE A 155 4.95 -3.21 3.12
C ILE A 155 5.99 -2.09 3.11
N GLY A 156 6.15 -1.44 1.96
CA GLY A 156 6.99 -0.26 1.77
C GLY A 156 6.17 0.98 1.45
N GLY A 157 6.84 2.08 1.18
CA GLY A 157 6.24 3.38 0.90
C GLY A 157 6.13 4.25 2.14
N GLY A 158 5.73 5.53 1.97
CA GLY A 158 5.80 6.54 3.03
C GLY A 158 5.06 6.20 4.32
N LEU A 159 3.91 5.51 4.24
CA LEU A 159 3.17 5.11 5.44
C LEU A 159 3.86 3.99 6.24
N SER A 160 4.75 3.20 5.65
CA SER A 160 5.51 2.20 6.40
C SER A 160 6.48 2.85 7.40
N GLU A 161 6.90 4.10 7.16
CA GLU A 161 7.74 4.89 8.06
C GLU A 161 7.00 5.40 9.30
N ALA A 162 5.68 5.24 9.35
CA ALA A 162 4.88 5.56 10.55
C ALA A 162 5.33 4.75 11.78
N GLY A 163 5.96 3.58 11.55
CA GLY A 163 6.54 2.70 12.57
C GLY A 163 5.71 1.43 12.81
N ASP A 164 6.21 0.61 13.72
CA ASP A 164 5.68 -0.74 14.01
C ASP A 164 4.18 -0.76 14.33
N PHE A 165 3.65 0.29 14.96
CA PHE A 165 2.22 0.35 15.29
C PHE A 165 1.33 0.26 14.04
N TYR A 166 1.76 0.86 12.92
CA TYR A 166 1.01 0.82 11.66
C TYR A 166 1.00 -0.60 11.09
N ILE A 167 2.16 -1.24 11.00
CA ILE A 167 2.29 -2.62 10.54
C ILE A 167 1.47 -3.58 11.42
N GLN A 168 1.52 -3.41 12.75
CA GLN A 168 0.72 -4.22 13.68
C GLN A 168 -0.79 -4.03 13.50
N LYS A 169 -1.25 -2.79 13.19
CA LYS A 169 -2.66 -2.53 12.92
C LYS A 169 -3.12 -3.21 11.63
N VAL A 170 -2.36 -3.07 10.55
CA VAL A 170 -2.66 -3.73 9.27
C VAL A 170 -2.65 -5.25 9.43
N SER A 171 -1.63 -5.80 10.08
CA SER A 171 -1.49 -7.25 10.32
C SER A 171 -2.64 -7.86 11.12
N LYS A 172 -3.29 -7.11 12.02
CA LYS A 172 -4.46 -7.58 12.77
C LYS A 172 -5.73 -7.70 11.91
N LYS A 173 -5.73 -7.11 10.73
CA LYS A 173 -6.86 -7.08 9.81
C LYS A 173 -6.66 -8.00 8.59
N ALA A 174 -5.42 -8.46 8.40
CA ALA A 174 -5.04 -9.49 7.45
C ALA A 174 -5.13 -10.90 8.08
#